data_9b75a75eefacf5d48cb83d3673f8041e
#
_entry.id   9b75a75eefacf5d48cb83d3673f8041e
#
_cell.length_a   1.000
_cell.length_b   1.000
_cell.length_c   1.000
_cell.angle_alpha   90.00
_cell.angle_beta   90.00
_cell.angle_gamma   90.00
#
_symmetry.space_group_name_H-M   'P 1'
#
loop_
_entity.id
_entity.type
_entity.pdbx_description
1 polymer ?
#
loop_
_entity_poly.entity_id
_entity_poly.type
_entity_poly.pdbx_seq_one_letter_code
_entity_poly.pdbx_strand_id
1 'polypeptide(L)'
;YIHRVLYALSSGTSHSAQHALAAMFRAAADGELDFVGEASEYARRARLTKETFLRHGFRIVYDKDRDKPVSDGFFYTVGYGAMTSAELLSELLLYGVCAISLTSTGSRQSGIRVCVSQMNRPEQFEMLEERLTAFAENNR
;
A
#
# COMPACT_ATOMS: atom_id res chain seq x y z
N TYR A 1 -11.20 -14.12 24.30
CA TYR A 1 -11.84 -13.23 23.35
C TYR A 1 -12.45 -13.98 22.15
N ILE A 2 -11.66 -14.83 21.48
CA ILE A 2 -12.12 -15.59 20.29
C ILE A 2 -13.36 -16.44 20.61
N HIS A 3 -13.32 -17.27 21.65
CA HIS A 3 -14.42 -18.18 21.98
C HIS A 3 -15.66 -17.52 22.57
N ARG A 4 -15.48 -16.41 23.31
CA ARG A 4 -16.59 -15.79 24.04
C ARG A 4 -17.24 -14.62 23.27
N VAL A 5 -16.45 -13.90 22.47
CA VAL A 5 -16.91 -12.70 21.76
C VAL A 5 -17.08 -12.97 20.27
N LEU A 6 -16.00 -13.31 19.58
CA LEU A 6 -16.05 -13.48 18.12
C LEU A 6 -16.98 -14.62 17.71
N TYR A 7 -16.92 -15.76 18.39
CA TYR A 7 -17.79 -16.89 18.07
C TYR A 7 -19.26 -16.54 18.36
N ALA A 8 -19.54 -15.86 19.47
CA ALA A 8 -20.91 -15.43 19.80
C ALA A 8 -21.50 -14.44 18.79
N LEU A 9 -20.65 -13.59 18.17
CA LEU A 9 -21.06 -12.61 17.17
C LEU A 9 -21.18 -13.21 15.76
N SER A 10 -20.38 -14.22 15.41
CA SER A 10 -20.27 -14.74 14.05
C SER A 10 -20.80 -16.17 13.88
N SER A 11 -21.05 -16.89 14.97
CA SER A 11 -21.37 -18.32 14.98
C SER A 11 -20.34 -19.19 14.24
N GLY A 12 -19.12 -18.68 14.11
CA GLY A 12 -18.02 -19.33 13.39
C GLY A 12 -17.78 -18.74 11.99
N THR A 13 -16.88 -19.36 11.28
CA THR A 13 -16.47 -18.92 9.92
C THR A 13 -17.50 -19.37 8.88
N SER A 14 -17.79 -18.51 7.92
CA SER A 14 -18.66 -18.85 6.78
C SER A 14 -18.20 -20.11 6.06
N HIS A 15 -19.06 -21.10 5.90
CA HIS A 15 -18.77 -22.35 5.20
C HIS A 15 -18.41 -22.11 3.73
N SER A 16 -19.12 -21.19 3.04
CA SER A 16 -18.81 -20.85 1.65
C SER A 16 -17.41 -20.29 1.50
N ALA A 17 -16.97 -19.40 2.41
CA ALA A 17 -15.62 -18.87 2.39
C ALA A 17 -14.56 -19.96 2.64
N GLN A 18 -14.82 -20.91 3.55
CA GLN A 18 -13.91 -22.03 3.78
C GLN A 18 -13.78 -22.94 2.56
N HIS A 19 -14.90 -23.25 1.89
CA HIS A 19 -14.88 -24.05 0.65
C HIS A 19 -14.16 -23.32 -0.48
N ALA A 20 -14.36 -22.01 -0.64
CA ALA A 20 -13.66 -21.21 -1.63
C ALA A 20 -12.15 -21.20 -1.39
N LEU A 21 -11.71 -20.94 -0.16
CA LEU A 21 -10.29 -20.99 0.20
C LEU A 21 -9.69 -22.39 0.00
N ALA A 22 -10.41 -23.44 0.39
CA ALA A 22 -9.94 -24.81 0.18
C ALA A 22 -9.79 -25.16 -1.30
N ALA A 23 -10.67 -24.65 -2.16
CA ALA A 23 -10.56 -24.81 -3.63
C ALA A 23 -9.34 -24.03 -4.17
N MET A 24 -9.14 -22.78 -3.74
CA MET A 24 -7.97 -21.98 -4.12
C MET A 24 -6.64 -22.63 -3.69
N PHE A 25 -6.56 -23.16 -2.46
CA PHE A 25 -5.35 -23.83 -2.00
C PHE A 25 -5.07 -25.13 -2.76
N ARG A 26 -6.09 -25.89 -3.14
CA ARG A 26 -5.93 -27.06 -4.01
C ARG A 26 -5.42 -26.65 -5.39
N ALA A 27 -6.06 -25.69 -6.04
CA ALA A 27 -5.61 -25.19 -7.33
C ALA A 27 -4.17 -24.66 -7.31
N ALA A 28 -3.75 -24.02 -6.19
CA ALA A 28 -2.37 -23.59 -6.03
C ALA A 28 -1.42 -24.79 -5.84
N ALA A 29 -1.80 -25.81 -5.06
CA ALA A 29 -1.01 -27.02 -4.87
C ALA A 29 -0.86 -27.84 -6.16
N ASP A 30 -1.89 -27.84 -6.98
CA ASP A 30 -1.92 -28.53 -8.28
C ASP A 30 -1.25 -27.72 -9.42
N GLY A 31 -0.79 -26.48 -9.12
CA GLY A 31 -0.13 -25.61 -10.09
C GLY A 31 -1.08 -24.91 -11.06
N GLU A 32 -2.39 -24.95 -10.81
CA GLU A 32 -3.41 -24.28 -11.62
C GLU A 32 -3.59 -22.79 -11.26
N LEU A 33 -3.15 -22.39 -10.06
CA LEU A 33 -3.22 -21.01 -9.56
C LEU A 33 -1.85 -20.55 -9.07
N ASP A 34 -1.24 -19.60 -9.77
CA ASP A 34 0.02 -18.94 -9.38
C ASP A 34 -0.23 -17.64 -8.61
N PHE A 35 -0.67 -17.71 -7.36
CA PHE A 35 -0.85 -16.52 -6.52
C PHE A 35 0.49 -15.89 -6.11
N VAL A 36 1.61 -16.62 -6.15
CA VAL A 36 2.95 -16.09 -5.85
C VAL A 36 3.40 -15.16 -6.98
N GLY A 37 3.17 -15.55 -8.24
CA GLY A 37 3.43 -14.69 -9.40
C GLY A 37 2.60 -13.41 -9.36
N GLU A 38 1.31 -13.50 -9.04
CA GLU A 38 0.45 -12.33 -8.86
C GLU A 38 0.94 -11.41 -7.72
N ALA A 39 1.30 -11.98 -6.58
CA ALA A 39 1.85 -11.20 -5.45
C ALA A 39 3.19 -10.54 -5.82
N SER A 40 4.03 -11.20 -6.61
CA SER A 40 5.31 -10.66 -7.09
C SER A 40 5.13 -9.43 -7.98
N GLU A 41 4.04 -9.35 -8.73
CA GLU A 41 3.71 -8.18 -9.53
C GLU A 41 3.40 -6.96 -8.65
N TYR A 42 2.71 -7.13 -7.53
CA TYR A 42 2.52 -6.04 -6.57
C TYR A 42 3.83 -5.57 -5.93
N ALA A 43 4.73 -6.49 -5.63
CA ALA A 43 6.06 -6.15 -5.12
C ALA A 43 6.87 -5.34 -6.15
N ARG A 44 6.79 -5.70 -7.43
CA ARG A 44 7.41 -4.94 -8.53
C ARG A 44 6.85 -3.51 -8.62
N ARG A 45 5.52 -3.35 -8.59
CA ARG A 45 4.85 -2.04 -8.61
C ARG A 45 5.21 -1.20 -7.40
N ALA A 46 5.22 -1.80 -6.21
CA ALA A 46 5.62 -1.12 -4.98
C ALA A 46 7.05 -0.62 -5.06
N ARG A 47 7.99 -1.45 -5.55
CA ARG A 47 9.39 -1.05 -5.72
C ARG A 47 9.52 0.15 -6.65
N LEU A 48 8.93 0.11 -7.86
CA LEU A 48 9.02 1.19 -8.84
C LEU A 48 8.45 2.50 -8.28
N THR A 49 7.27 2.46 -7.68
CA THR A 49 6.64 3.67 -7.13
C THR A 49 7.39 4.20 -5.90
N LYS A 50 7.94 3.33 -5.03
CA LYS A 50 8.80 3.74 -3.92
C LYS A 50 10.05 4.47 -4.41
N GLU A 51 10.73 3.90 -5.41
CA GLU A 51 11.91 4.53 -6.01
C GLU A 51 11.58 5.92 -6.55
N THR A 52 10.41 6.08 -7.19
CA THR A 52 9.93 7.39 -7.65
C THR A 52 9.74 8.36 -6.49
N PHE A 53 9.01 7.99 -5.44
CA PHE A 53 8.84 8.85 -4.28
C PHE A 53 10.16 9.23 -3.62
N LEU A 54 11.08 8.26 -3.44
CA LEU A 54 12.39 8.52 -2.81
C LEU A 54 13.25 9.48 -3.63
N ARG A 55 13.26 9.36 -4.98
CA ARG A 55 13.98 10.30 -5.85
C ARG A 55 13.50 11.74 -5.72
N HIS A 56 12.22 11.93 -5.40
CA HIS A 56 11.63 13.25 -5.20
C HIS A 56 11.63 13.73 -3.74
N GLY A 57 12.48 13.16 -2.89
CA GLY A 57 12.72 13.65 -1.53
C GLY A 57 11.75 13.14 -0.46
N PHE A 58 10.89 12.21 -0.80
CA PHE A 58 10.05 11.55 0.19
C PHE A 58 10.86 10.52 1.00
N ARG A 59 10.35 10.17 2.18
CA ARG A 59 10.85 9.08 3.01
C ARG A 59 9.78 8.02 3.20
N ILE A 60 10.18 6.77 3.43
CA ILE A 60 9.24 5.72 3.87
C ILE A 60 9.00 5.93 5.37
N VAL A 61 7.73 5.99 5.79
CA VAL A 61 7.36 6.25 7.20
C VAL A 61 7.47 4.98 8.04
N TYR A 62 6.92 3.87 7.53
CA TYR A 62 7.01 2.56 8.17
C TYR A 62 7.85 1.64 7.29
N ASP A 63 9.18 1.71 7.43
CA ASP A 63 10.13 0.95 6.61
C ASP A 63 10.58 -0.36 7.29
N LYS A 64 10.66 -0.33 8.62
CA LYS A 64 11.17 -1.46 9.40
C LYS A 64 10.31 -1.75 10.63
N ASP A 65 10.22 -3.03 10.97
CA ASP A 65 9.85 -3.51 12.29
C ASP A 65 11.13 -4.02 12.97
N ARG A 66 11.61 -3.24 13.97
CA ARG A 66 12.96 -3.39 14.54
C ARG A 66 14.02 -3.31 13.44
N ASP A 67 14.73 -4.41 13.19
CA ASP A 67 15.83 -4.46 12.21
C ASP A 67 15.40 -5.03 10.85
N LYS A 68 14.15 -5.51 10.73
CA LYS A 68 13.67 -6.19 9.53
C LYS A 68 12.85 -5.25 8.68
N PRO A 69 13.04 -5.26 7.35
CA PRO A 69 12.15 -4.55 6.44
C PRO A 69 10.69 -5.00 6.62
N VAL A 70 9.78 -4.05 6.60
CA VAL A 70 8.33 -4.35 6.58
C VAL A 70 7.96 -4.87 5.20
N SER A 71 7.24 -6.00 5.15
CA SER A 71 6.68 -6.52 3.91
C SER A 71 5.63 -5.55 3.37
N ASP A 72 5.75 -5.25 2.08
CA ASP A 72 4.77 -4.46 1.36
C ASP A 72 3.79 -5.39 0.65
N GLY A 73 2.52 -5.17 0.90
CA GLY A 73 1.47 -5.75 0.07
C GLY A 73 1.04 -4.74 -0.99
N PHE A 74 -0.24 -4.34 -0.95
CA PHE A 74 -0.77 -3.28 -1.82
C PHE A 74 -0.40 -1.87 -1.37
N PHE A 75 0.08 -1.71 -0.14
CA PHE A 75 0.22 -0.42 0.52
C PHE A 75 1.61 -0.24 1.11
N TYR A 76 2.10 0.97 0.99
CA TYR A 76 3.23 1.46 1.78
C TYR A 76 2.97 2.93 2.17
N THR A 77 3.85 3.49 2.98
CA THR A 77 3.62 4.80 3.59
C THR A 77 4.78 5.74 3.31
N VAL A 78 4.47 6.96 2.90
CA VAL A 78 5.48 7.98 2.62
C VAL A 78 5.18 9.28 3.36
N GLY A 79 6.24 10.01 3.73
CA GLY A 79 6.19 11.35 4.27
C GLY A 79 7.14 12.28 3.53
N TYR A 80 6.93 13.59 3.66
CA TYR A 80 7.77 14.60 3.02
C TYR A 80 8.15 15.70 4.00
N GLY A 81 9.44 15.95 4.14
CA GLY A 81 9.93 17.00 5.04
C GLY A 81 9.29 16.94 6.44
N ALA A 82 8.85 18.08 6.93
CA ALA A 82 8.11 18.24 8.18
C ALA A 82 6.59 18.33 8.00
N MET A 83 6.07 18.15 6.77
CA MET A 83 4.63 18.26 6.48
C MET A 83 3.82 17.28 7.31
N THR A 84 2.72 17.76 7.87
CA THR A 84 1.69 16.90 8.47
C THR A 84 0.99 16.08 7.39
N SER A 85 0.26 15.03 7.80
CA SER A 85 -0.52 14.22 6.85
C SER A 85 -1.54 15.04 6.05
N ALA A 86 -2.14 16.06 6.67
CA ALA A 86 -3.14 16.91 6.03
C ALA A 86 -2.51 17.85 5.01
N GLU A 87 -1.42 18.52 5.37
CA GLU A 87 -0.66 19.40 4.47
C GLU A 87 -0.15 18.61 3.25
N LEU A 88 0.51 17.49 3.49
CA LEU A 88 1.05 16.65 2.42
C LEU A 88 -0.05 16.17 1.45
N LEU A 89 -1.19 15.72 1.98
CA LEU A 89 -2.30 15.29 1.14
C LEU A 89 -2.88 16.44 0.33
N SER A 90 -3.07 17.61 0.95
CA SER A 90 -3.60 18.80 0.28
C SER A 90 -2.70 19.27 -0.85
N GLU A 91 -1.39 19.33 -0.60
CA GLU A 91 -0.41 19.69 -1.62
C GLU A 91 -0.39 18.67 -2.77
N LEU A 92 -0.30 17.38 -2.47
CA LEU A 92 -0.28 16.34 -3.51
C LEU A 92 -1.53 16.35 -4.40
N LEU A 93 -2.69 16.70 -3.85
CA LEU A 93 -3.93 16.83 -4.62
C LEU A 93 -3.83 17.91 -5.69
N LEU A 94 -3.11 19.01 -5.46
CA LEU A 94 -2.89 20.08 -6.46
C LEU A 94 -2.13 19.54 -7.69
N TYR A 95 -1.31 18.51 -7.51
CA TYR A 95 -0.58 17.83 -8.59
C TYR A 95 -1.30 16.57 -9.09
N GLY A 96 -2.55 16.35 -8.64
CA GLY A 96 -3.36 15.22 -9.09
C GLY A 96 -2.96 13.85 -8.46
N VAL A 97 -2.18 13.86 -7.37
CA VAL A 97 -1.84 12.64 -6.62
C VAL A 97 -2.82 12.50 -5.45
N CYS A 98 -3.69 11.50 -5.52
CA CYS A 98 -4.65 11.20 -4.46
C CYS A 98 -4.18 10.00 -3.64
N ALA A 99 -4.26 10.12 -2.32
CA ALA A 99 -3.86 9.09 -1.37
C ALA A 99 -4.72 9.16 -0.10
N ILE A 100 -4.41 8.34 0.89
CA ILE A 100 -5.08 8.38 2.20
C ILE A 100 -4.09 8.90 3.25
N SER A 101 -4.52 9.88 4.04
CA SER A 101 -3.71 10.40 5.14
C SER A 101 -3.43 9.31 6.18
N LEU A 102 -2.22 9.26 6.72
CA LEU A 102 -1.88 8.30 7.77
C LEU A 102 -2.70 8.55 9.05
N THR A 103 -3.07 9.78 9.33
CA THR A 103 -3.93 10.11 10.47
C THR A 103 -5.29 9.40 10.38
N SER A 104 -5.87 9.30 9.16
CA SER A 104 -7.14 8.58 8.95
C SER A 104 -7.03 7.08 9.22
N THR A 105 -5.82 6.51 9.18
CA THR A 105 -5.57 5.09 9.47
C THR A 105 -5.20 4.84 10.94
N GLY A 106 -5.28 5.86 11.79
CA GLY A 106 -4.95 5.78 13.20
C GLY A 106 -3.45 5.92 13.53
N SER A 107 -2.62 6.26 12.55
CA SER A 107 -1.19 6.49 12.76
C SER A 107 -0.94 7.79 13.52
N ARG A 108 0.10 7.79 14.37
CA ARG A 108 0.65 8.99 15.01
C ARG A 108 1.77 9.64 14.18
N GLN A 109 2.22 8.95 13.12
CA GLN A 109 3.23 9.48 12.20
C GLN A 109 2.56 10.30 11.10
N SER A 110 3.25 11.35 10.66
CA SER A 110 2.82 12.17 9.53
C SER A 110 3.19 11.53 8.20
N GLY A 111 2.27 11.58 7.25
CA GLY A 111 2.45 11.03 5.91
C GLY A 111 1.15 10.57 5.26
N ILE A 112 1.29 9.88 4.16
CA ILE A 112 0.20 9.30 3.39
C ILE A 112 0.43 7.81 3.16
N ARG A 113 -0.66 7.07 2.93
CA ARG A 113 -0.64 5.68 2.49
C ARG A 113 -0.83 5.62 0.97
N VAL A 114 0.15 5.09 0.29
CA VAL A 114 0.12 4.84 -1.16
C VAL A 114 -0.42 3.44 -1.44
N CYS A 115 -1.23 3.31 -2.50
CA CYS A 115 -1.77 2.04 -2.97
C CYS A 115 -1.26 1.76 -4.39
N VAL A 116 -0.70 0.57 -4.62
CA VAL A 116 -0.15 0.17 -5.93
C VAL A 116 -1.03 -0.79 -6.70
N SER A 117 -2.19 -1.19 -6.15
CA SER A 117 -3.03 -2.23 -6.76
C SER A 117 -3.52 -1.86 -8.17
N GLN A 118 -3.71 -0.58 -8.44
CA GLN A 118 -4.18 -0.06 -9.73
C GLN A 118 -3.06 0.48 -10.63
N MET A 119 -1.80 0.40 -10.20
CA MET A 119 -0.62 0.83 -10.98
C MET A 119 -0.20 -0.28 -11.96
N ASN A 120 -1.00 -0.53 -12.98
CA ASN A 120 -0.85 -1.67 -13.88
C ASN A 120 -0.49 -1.30 -15.33
N ARG A 121 -0.38 -0.01 -15.64
CA ARG A 121 -0.03 0.50 -16.97
C ARG A 121 1.24 1.36 -16.89
N PRO A 122 2.16 1.27 -17.88
CA PRO A 122 3.40 2.07 -17.91
C PRO A 122 3.14 3.58 -17.77
N GLU A 123 2.14 4.10 -18.44
CA GLU A 123 1.80 5.54 -18.45
C GLU A 123 1.46 6.08 -17.04
N GLN A 124 0.99 5.22 -16.14
CA GLN A 124 0.69 5.62 -14.76
C GLN A 124 1.96 5.88 -13.95
N PHE A 125 3.05 5.16 -14.23
CA PHE A 125 4.34 5.40 -13.59
C PHE A 125 4.99 6.68 -14.13
N GLU A 126 4.92 6.91 -15.44
CA GLU A 126 5.38 8.15 -16.08
C GLU A 126 4.62 9.37 -15.54
N MET A 127 3.30 9.28 -15.48
CA MET A 127 2.45 10.33 -14.91
C MET A 127 2.77 10.59 -13.43
N LEU A 128 3.05 9.57 -12.64
CA LEU A 128 3.45 9.74 -11.24
C LEU A 128 4.80 10.47 -11.15
N GLU A 129 5.77 10.11 -11.99
CA GLU A 129 7.08 10.76 -12.06
C GLU A 129 6.93 12.25 -12.38
N GLU A 130 6.18 12.62 -13.43
CA GLU A 130 5.92 14.01 -13.83
C GLU A 130 5.28 14.82 -12.68
N ARG A 131 4.26 14.26 -12.03
CA ARG A 131 3.54 14.92 -10.94
C ARG A 131 4.41 15.15 -9.71
N LEU A 132 5.22 14.16 -9.35
CA LEU A 132 6.14 14.29 -8.22
C LEU A 132 7.33 15.20 -8.53
N THR A 133 7.76 15.28 -9.79
CA THR A 133 8.74 16.28 -10.24
C THR A 133 8.19 17.69 -10.00
N ALA A 134 7.00 17.99 -10.53
CA ALA A 134 6.37 19.28 -10.35
C ALA A 134 6.12 19.61 -8.87
N PHE A 135 5.67 18.65 -8.07
CA PHE A 135 5.52 18.80 -6.63
C PHE A 135 6.86 19.18 -5.95
N ALA A 136 7.93 18.42 -6.23
CA ALA A 136 9.23 18.63 -5.59
C ALA A 136 9.89 19.96 -5.97
N GLU A 137 9.68 20.45 -7.18
CA GLU A 137 10.17 21.76 -7.63
C GLU A 137 9.55 22.92 -6.85
N ASN A 138 8.31 22.80 -6.44
CA ASN A 138 7.56 23.85 -5.75
C ASN A 138 7.59 23.72 -4.20
N ASN A 139 8.13 22.63 -3.66
CA ASN A 139 8.12 22.33 -2.23
C ASN A 139 9.55 22.05 -1.65
N ARG A 140 10.59 22.60 -2.28
CA ARG A 140 11.98 22.49 -1.80
C ARG A 140 12.28 23.45 -0.65
#